data_11afe17c0cbcaaa482e04fd0b2b4850b
#
_entry.id   11afe17c0cbcaaa482e04fd0b2b4850b
#
_cell.length_a   1.000
_cell.length_b   1.000
_cell.length_c   1.000
_cell.angle_alpha   90.00
_cell.angle_beta   90.00
_cell.angle_gamma   90.00
#
_symmetry.space_group_name_H-M   'P 1'
#
loop_
_entity.id
_entity.type
_entity.pdbx_description
1 polymer ?
#
loop_
_entity_poly.entity_id
_entity_poly.type
_entity_poly.pdbx_seq_one_letter_code
_entity_poly.pdbx_strand_id
1 'polypeptide(L)'
;MPDSVRRLPAIFIITALIAGAAGAWAQTWVQAGTLNCRLNPSIGFVIFGHQTMECSFRPVSGPVQGYEGAINTVGVDLGVSEGGRFAWAVFGPASGMPYGALAGEYVGASGDIGIGLGAGANVLVGGSNRSIALQPVSLEGSVALNVVAGLSQLKLRPVPQ
;
A
#
# COMPACT_ATOMS: atom_id res chain seq x y z
N MET A 1 -37.79 65.04 -40.74
CA MET A 1 -38.00 63.56 -40.69
C MET A 1 -36.86 62.98 -39.91
N PRO A 2 -37.08 62.55 -38.64
CA PRO A 2 -36.02 61.88 -37.88
C PRO A 2 -36.26 60.39 -37.85
N ASP A 3 -35.19 59.68 -38.21
CA ASP A 3 -35.11 58.21 -38.21
C ASP A 3 -35.10 57.66 -36.81
N SER A 4 -36.13 56.85 -36.50
CA SER A 4 -36.26 56.17 -35.22
C SER A 4 -35.43 54.88 -35.27
N VAL A 5 -34.22 54.90 -34.66
CA VAL A 5 -33.38 53.75 -34.45
C VAL A 5 -33.94 52.90 -33.29
N ARG A 6 -34.61 51.82 -33.64
CA ARG A 6 -35.06 50.80 -32.70
C ARG A 6 -33.86 50.09 -32.08
N ARG A 7 -33.56 50.36 -30.81
CA ARG A 7 -32.62 49.61 -30.01
C ARG A 7 -33.29 48.32 -29.48
N LEU A 8 -32.85 47.18 -29.98
CA LEU A 8 -33.20 45.84 -29.43
C LEU A 8 -32.41 45.63 -28.14
N PRO A 9 -33.03 45.14 -27.05
CA PRO A 9 -32.30 44.77 -25.85
C PRO A 9 -31.61 43.43 -26.10
N ALA A 10 -30.30 43.39 -25.92
CA ALA A 10 -29.51 42.17 -25.88
C ALA A 10 -29.84 41.39 -24.59
N ILE A 11 -30.54 40.29 -24.72
CA ILE A 11 -30.81 39.37 -23.64
C ILE A 11 -29.53 38.54 -23.41
N PHE A 12 -28.77 38.87 -22.36
CA PHE A 12 -27.65 38.03 -21.90
C PHE A 12 -28.22 36.81 -21.18
N ILE A 13 -28.18 35.68 -21.87
CA ILE A 13 -28.49 34.38 -21.23
C ILE A 13 -27.22 33.97 -20.46
N ILE A 14 -27.22 34.17 -19.17
CA ILE A 14 -26.20 33.66 -18.24
C ILE A 14 -26.48 32.17 -18.04
N THR A 15 -25.76 31.34 -18.77
CA THR A 15 -25.76 29.89 -18.56
C THR A 15 -24.93 29.60 -17.31
N ALA A 16 -25.56 29.37 -16.17
CA ALA A 16 -24.90 28.93 -14.95
C ALA A 16 -24.42 27.47 -15.14
N LEU A 17 -23.11 27.29 -15.36
CA LEU A 17 -22.46 25.97 -15.26
C LEU A 17 -22.48 25.57 -13.77
N ILE A 18 -23.40 24.69 -13.42
CA ILE A 18 -23.35 23.97 -12.14
C ILE A 18 -22.25 22.89 -12.31
N ALA A 19 -21.02 23.22 -11.93
CA ALA A 19 -19.96 22.25 -11.76
C ALA A 19 -20.34 21.37 -10.56
N GLY A 20 -20.86 20.18 -10.86
CA GLY A 20 -21.09 19.14 -9.85
C GLY A 20 -19.75 18.75 -9.26
N ALA A 21 -19.47 19.18 -8.04
CA ALA A 21 -18.36 18.66 -7.24
C ALA A 21 -18.66 17.20 -6.95
N ALA A 22 -18.14 16.30 -7.79
CA ALA A 22 -18.03 14.89 -7.46
C ALA A 22 -17.13 14.82 -6.22
N GLY A 23 -17.72 14.63 -5.05
CA GLY A 23 -17.00 14.44 -3.81
C GLY A 23 -16.10 13.21 -3.96
N ALA A 24 -14.81 13.44 -4.16
CA ALA A 24 -13.82 12.38 -4.05
C ALA A 24 -13.89 11.90 -2.60
N TRP A 25 -14.40 10.71 -2.39
CA TRP A 25 -14.37 10.03 -1.11
C TRP A 25 -12.92 9.69 -0.83
N ALA A 26 -12.21 10.58 -0.18
CA ALA A 26 -10.86 10.33 0.29
C ALA A 26 -10.94 9.19 1.31
N GLN A 27 -10.47 8.01 0.94
CA GLN A 27 -10.32 6.91 1.89
C GLN A 27 -9.31 7.36 2.95
N THR A 28 -9.79 7.52 4.18
CA THR A 28 -8.93 7.87 5.31
C THR A 28 -8.21 6.60 5.75
N TRP A 29 -6.94 6.54 5.43
CA TRP A 29 -6.04 5.49 5.89
C TRP A 29 -5.59 5.83 7.31
N VAL A 30 -5.80 4.91 8.24
CA VAL A 30 -5.31 5.03 9.60
C VAL A 30 -4.29 3.95 9.88
N GLN A 31 -3.34 4.23 10.76
CA GLN A 31 -2.40 3.19 11.19
C GLN A 31 -3.17 2.13 12.00
N ALA A 32 -3.26 0.93 11.45
CA ALA A 32 -4.01 -0.18 12.01
C ALA A 32 -3.14 -1.07 12.92
N GLY A 33 -1.81 -0.98 12.81
CA GLY A 33 -0.90 -1.78 13.61
C GLY A 33 0.50 -1.88 13.01
N THR A 34 1.25 -2.87 13.49
CA THR A 34 2.61 -3.18 13.01
C THR A 34 2.72 -4.65 12.64
N LEU A 35 3.26 -4.94 11.47
CA LEU A 35 3.57 -6.27 10.99
C LEU A 35 5.08 -6.50 11.10
N ASN A 36 5.51 -7.47 11.92
CA ASN A 36 6.91 -7.86 12.07
C ASN A 36 7.12 -9.20 11.39
N CYS A 37 8.07 -9.27 10.47
CA CYS A 37 8.36 -10.47 9.71
C CYS A 37 9.83 -10.88 9.89
N ARG A 38 10.06 -12.19 9.95
CA ARG A 38 11.37 -12.83 9.93
C ARG A 38 11.48 -13.63 8.65
N LEU A 39 12.48 -13.32 7.84
CA LEU A 39 12.84 -14.12 6.67
C LEU A 39 13.46 -15.46 7.11
N ASN A 40 13.02 -16.52 6.48
CA ASN A 40 13.64 -17.81 6.64
C ASN A 40 14.99 -17.82 5.88
N PRO A 41 16.03 -18.47 6.44
CA PRO A 41 17.28 -18.65 5.71
C PRO A 41 17.03 -19.36 4.37
N SER A 42 17.70 -18.91 3.34
CA SER A 42 17.62 -19.54 2.01
C SER A 42 19.00 -19.71 1.40
N ILE A 43 19.17 -20.79 0.64
CA ILE A 43 20.39 -21.06 -0.13
C ILE A 43 19.97 -21.10 -1.60
N GLY A 44 20.50 -20.21 -2.42
CA GLY A 44 20.26 -20.24 -3.86
C GLY A 44 20.78 -19.04 -4.60
N PHE A 45 21.27 -19.28 -5.80
CA PHE A 45 21.59 -18.26 -6.78
C PHE A 45 20.39 -18.14 -7.71
N VAL A 46 19.60 -17.07 -7.59
CA VAL A 46 18.43 -16.93 -8.43
C VAL A 46 18.26 -15.48 -8.87
N ILE A 47 18.16 -15.28 -10.16
CA ILE A 47 17.76 -14.01 -10.77
C ILE A 47 16.34 -13.62 -10.34
N PHE A 48 15.54 -14.63 -9.95
CA PHE A 48 14.22 -14.50 -9.36
C PHE A 48 14.24 -15.13 -7.97
N GLY A 49 14.31 -14.30 -6.93
CA GLY A 49 14.30 -14.76 -5.55
C GLY A 49 12.88 -15.07 -5.10
N HIS A 50 12.67 -16.27 -4.57
CA HIS A 50 11.47 -16.62 -3.80
C HIS A 50 11.88 -16.91 -2.37
N GLN A 51 11.36 -16.13 -1.43
CA GLN A 51 11.71 -16.27 -0.02
C GLN A 51 10.46 -16.30 0.84
N THR A 52 10.44 -17.21 1.80
CA THR A 52 9.35 -17.30 2.78
C THR A 52 9.72 -16.59 4.07
N MET A 53 8.71 -16.17 4.81
CA MET A 53 8.87 -15.49 6.09
C MET A 53 7.74 -15.81 7.04
N GLU A 54 8.02 -15.71 8.31
CA GLU A 54 7.04 -15.77 9.40
C GLU A 54 6.76 -14.36 9.88
N CYS A 55 5.48 -14.01 9.96
CA CYS A 55 5.04 -12.67 10.32
C CYS A 55 4.09 -12.69 11.52
N SER A 56 4.21 -11.65 12.34
CA SER A 56 3.34 -11.39 13.48
C SER A 56 2.76 -9.99 13.34
N PHE A 57 1.45 -9.91 13.19
CA PHE A 57 0.72 -8.64 13.14
C PHE A 57 0.19 -8.28 14.51
N ARG A 58 0.56 -7.09 14.98
CA ARG A 58 0.06 -6.47 16.22
C ARG A 58 -0.87 -5.35 15.84
N PRO A 59 -2.20 -5.55 15.86
CA PRO A 59 -3.14 -4.47 15.63
C PRO A 59 -3.10 -3.45 16.77
N VAL A 60 -3.56 -2.22 16.51
CA VAL A 60 -3.71 -1.17 17.53
C VAL A 60 -4.66 -1.64 18.65
N SER A 61 -5.67 -2.44 18.29
CA SER A 61 -6.57 -3.07 19.26
C SER A 61 -6.91 -4.49 18.81
N GLY A 62 -6.90 -5.44 19.75
CA GLY A 62 -7.17 -6.84 19.51
C GLY A 62 -5.96 -7.75 19.68
N PRO A 63 -6.13 -9.05 19.47
CA PRO A 63 -5.08 -10.05 19.67
C PRO A 63 -4.05 -9.98 18.53
N VAL A 64 -2.84 -10.47 18.83
CA VAL A 64 -1.78 -10.68 17.85
C VAL A 64 -2.20 -11.78 16.88
N GLN A 65 -1.92 -11.57 15.58
CA GLN A 65 -2.27 -12.49 14.51
C GLN A 65 -1.01 -12.98 13.80
N GLY A 66 -0.94 -14.30 13.57
CA GLY A 66 0.15 -14.92 12.81
C GLY A 66 -0.12 -14.94 11.31
N TYR A 67 0.92 -14.74 10.52
CA TYR A 67 0.88 -14.85 9.06
C TYR A 67 2.13 -15.54 8.53
N GLU A 68 1.96 -16.31 7.47
CA GLU A 68 3.05 -16.75 6.60
C GLU A 68 3.14 -15.81 5.40
N GLY A 69 4.36 -15.36 5.10
CA GLY A 69 4.65 -14.51 3.97
C GLY A 69 5.51 -15.20 2.94
N ALA A 70 5.30 -14.83 1.69
CA ALA A 70 6.18 -15.18 0.58
C ALA A 70 6.48 -13.92 -0.22
N ILE A 71 7.75 -13.67 -0.51
CA ILE A 71 8.20 -12.54 -1.33
C ILE A 71 8.84 -13.04 -2.61
N ASN A 72 8.56 -12.32 -3.69
CA ASN A 72 9.23 -12.46 -4.96
C ASN A 72 10.05 -11.19 -5.21
N THR A 73 11.32 -11.37 -5.55
CA THR A 73 12.24 -10.29 -5.88
C THR A 73 12.78 -10.49 -7.29
N VAL A 74 13.05 -9.39 -7.98
CA VAL A 74 13.63 -9.39 -9.33
C VAL A 74 14.92 -8.60 -9.30
N GLY A 75 15.97 -9.16 -9.89
CA GLY A 75 17.25 -8.45 -10.08
C GLY A 75 18.12 -8.33 -8.83
N VAL A 76 17.83 -9.08 -7.77
CA VAL A 76 18.61 -9.12 -6.54
C VAL A 76 19.32 -10.45 -6.44
N ASP A 77 20.64 -10.42 -6.44
CA ASP A 77 21.47 -11.60 -6.19
C ASP A 77 21.46 -11.90 -4.68
N LEU A 78 20.56 -12.78 -4.30
CA LEU A 78 20.34 -13.16 -2.91
C LEU A 78 21.24 -14.31 -2.50
N GLY A 79 22.43 -14.49 -2.92
CA GLY A 79 23.35 -15.52 -2.48
C GLY A 79 22.89 -16.30 -1.24
N VAL A 80 23.74 -16.77 -0.40
CA VAL A 80 23.40 -17.37 0.90
C VAL A 80 22.81 -16.29 1.80
N SER A 81 21.51 -16.42 2.14
CA SER A 81 20.81 -15.50 3.03
C SER A 81 20.74 -16.09 4.44
N GLU A 82 21.34 -15.44 5.40
CA GLU A 82 21.20 -15.80 6.82
C GLU A 82 19.80 -15.41 7.38
N GLY A 83 18.94 -14.86 6.54
CA GLY A 83 17.66 -14.31 6.94
C GLY A 83 17.72 -12.82 7.22
N GLY A 84 16.63 -12.27 7.71
CA GLY A 84 16.51 -10.84 8.04
C GLY A 84 15.21 -10.58 8.78
N ARG A 85 15.06 -9.37 9.29
CA ARG A 85 13.83 -8.91 9.93
C ARG A 85 13.32 -7.65 9.28
N PHE A 86 12.02 -7.56 9.16
CA PHE A 86 11.32 -6.39 8.66
C PHE A 86 10.26 -5.99 9.68
N ALA A 87 10.06 -4.70 9.83
CA ALA A 87 8.85 -4.17 10.45
C ALA A 87 8.16 -3.24 9.46
N TRP A 88 6.86 -3.40 9.36
CA TRP A 88 5.97 -2.63 8.48
C TRP A 88 4.94 -1.92 9.35
N ALA A 89 4.77 -0.62 9.16
CA ALA A 89 3.56 0.04 9.60
C ALA A 89 2.42 -0.36 8.66
N VAL A 90 1.32 -0.83 9.25
CA VAL A 90 0.12 -1.27 8.53
C VAL A 90 -0.90 -0.16 8.56
N PHE A 91 -1.34 0.28 7.39
CA PHE A 91 -2.41 1.26 7.23
C PHE A 91 -3.62 0.57 6.61
N GLY A 92 -4.78 0.88 7.10
CA GLY A 92 -6.02 0.28 6.63
C GLY A 92 -7.24 1.13 6.94
N PRO A 93 -8.45 0.60 6.72
CA PRO A 93 -9.69 1.33 7.01
C PRO A 93 -9.87 1.56 8.51
N ALA A 94 -10.48 2.68 8.87
CA ALA A 94 -10.75 3.05 10.26
C ALA A 94 -11.71 2.09 11.01
N SER A 95 -12.41 1.22 10.28
CA SER A 95 -13.36 0.23 10.84
C SER A 95 -12.72 -0.92 11.60
N GLY A 96 -11.40 -0.96 11.69
CA GLY A 96 -10.65 -2.03 12.36
C GLY A 96 -10.18 -3.16 11.44
N MET A 97 -9.39 -4.06 12.00
CA MET A 97 -8.71 -5.13 11.27
C MET A 97 -9.16 -6.50 11.83
N PRO A 98 -10.14 -7.16 11.20
CA PRO A 98 -10.54 -8.50 11.59
C PRO A 98 -9.39 -9.50 11.40
N TYR A 99 -9.49 -10.67 12.00
CA TYR A 99 -8.54 -11.75 11.79
C TYR A 99 -8.43 -12.11 10.31
N GLY A 100 -7.20 -12.26 9.84
CA GLY A 100 -6.94 -12.57 8.44
C GLY A 100 -7.05 -11.36 7.48
N ALA A 101 -7.31 -10.15 7.97
CA ALA A 101 -7.46 -8.97 7.11
C ALA A 101 -6.24 -8.67 6.22
N LEU A 102 -5.03 -9.03 6.68
CA LEU A 102 -3.81 -8.86 5.90
C LEU A 102 -3.61 -9.93 4.82
N ALA A 103 -4.49 -10.93 4.74
CA ALA A 103 -4.36 -11.96 3.71
C ALA A 103 -4.51 -11.36 2.30
N GLY A 104 -3.64 -11.76 1.39
CA GLY A 104 -3.70 -11.32 0.00
C GLY A 104 -2.33 -11.05 -0.59
N GLU A 105 -2.35 -10.46 -1.77
CA GLU A 105 -1.17 -10.06 -2.52
C GLU A 105 -0.96 -8.56 -2.40
N TYR A 106 0.30 -8.15 -2.28
CA TYR A 106 0.75 -6.79 -2.17
C TYR A 106 1.76 -6.51 -3.26
N VAL A 107 1.64 -5.39 -3.90
CA VAL A 107 2.55 -4.92 -4.96
C VAL A 107 3.10 -3.54 -4.60
N GLY A 108 4.31 -3.26 -5.07
CA GLY A 108 4.92 -1.95 -4.87
C GLY A 108 4.07 -0.85 -5.52
N ALA A 109 3.77 0.16 -4.74
CA ALA A 109 3.12 1.35 -5.23
C ALA A 109 4.18 2.28 -5.81
N SER A 110 4.21 2.40 -7.15
CA SER A 110 5.04 3.40 -7.82
C SER A 110 4.27 4.73 -7.93
N GLY A 111 4.79 5.73 -7.27
CA GLY A 111 4.57 7.15 -7.61
C GLY A 111 3.33 7.85 -7.09
N ASP A 112 2.12 7.46 -7.42
CA ASP A 112 0.95 8.34 -7.33
C ASP A 112 -0.21 7.85 -6.45
N ILE A 113 0.03 6.94 -5.54
CA ILE A 113 -1.02 6.55 -4.60
C ILE A 113 -1.03 7.60 -3.49
N GLY A 114 -2.02 8.50 -3.54
CA GLY A 114 -2.24 9.59 -2.58
C GLY A 114 -2.59 9.11 -1.17
N ILE A 115 -1.75 8.24 -0.61
CA ILE A 115 -1.92 7.70 0.75
C ILE A 115 -1.42 8.70 1.81
N GLY A 116 -0.87 9.85 1.41
CA GLY A 116 -0.31 10.84 2.34
C GLY A 116 0.94 10.36 3.08
N LEU A 117 1.47 9.20 2.72
CA LEU A 117 2.71 8.64 3.23
C LEU A 117 3.84 9.20 2.35
N GLY A 118 4.73 9.98 2.93
CA GLY A 118 5.76 10.77 2.26
C GLY A 118 6.43 10.13 1.05
N ALA A 119 6.80 10.94 0.09
CA ALA A 119 7.52 10.52 -1.12
C ALA A 119 8.83 9.81 -0.75
N GLY A 120 9.05 8.59 -1.26
CA GLY A 120 10.31 7.84 -1.09
C GLY A 120 10.22 6.55 -0.28
N ALA A 121 9.08 6.23 0.34
CA ALA A 121 8.88 4.94 0.97
C ALA A 121 8.44 3.89 -0.07
N ASN A 122 9.08 2.72 -0.09
CA ASN A 122 8.63 1.56 -0.85
C ASN A 122 7.36 0.99 -0.20
N VAL A 123 6.22 1.65 -0.43
CA VAL A 123 4.93 1.25 0.08
C VAL A 123 4.38 0.12 -0.76
N LEU A 124 3.90 -0.92 -0.10
CA LEU A 124 3.17 -2.01 -0.74
C LEU A 124 1.67 -1.82 -0.52
N VAL A 125 0.89 -1.98 -1.57
CA VAL A 125 -0.57 -1.92 -1.49
C VAL A 125 -1.17 -3.25 -1.86
N GLY A 126 -2.13 -3.71 -1.08
CA GLY A 126 -2.74 -5.01 -1.29
C GLY A 126 -3.74 -5.40 -0.21
N GLY A 127 -3.73 -6.69 0.12
CA GLY A 127 -4.69 -7.27 1.06
C GLY A 127 -6.09 -7.37 0.48
N SER A 128 -7.06 -7.61 1.35
CA SER A 128 -8.46 -7.71 0.95
C SER A 128 -8.93 -6.40 0.29
N ASN A 129 -9.42 -6.48 -0.95
CA ASN A 129 -9.90 -5.35 -1.75
C ASN A 129 -8.87 -4.21 -1.96
N ARG A 130 -7.57 -4.49 -1.86
CA ARG A 130 -6.50 -3.48 -1.93
C ARG A 130 -6.68 -2.33 -0.93
N SER A 131 -7.24 -2.64 0.23
CA SER A 131 -7.54 -1.66 1.27
C SER A 131 -6.44 -1.51 2.32
N ILE A 132 -5.29 -2.14 2.11
CA ILE A 132 -4.19 -2.16 3.06
C ILE A 132 -2.92 -1.66 2.40
N ALA A 133 -2.21 -0.79 3.12
CA ALA A 133 -0.88 -0.35 2.75
C ALA A 133 0.13 -0.76 3.82
N LEU A 134 1.30 -1.24 3.37
CA LEU A 134 2.42 -1.61 4.21
C LEU A 134 3.58 -0.66 3.92
N GLN A 135 4.00 0.09 4.93
CA GLN A 135 5.15 0.98 4.85
C GLN A 135 6.31 0.40 5.68
N PRO A 136 7.50 0.18 5.10
CA PRO A 136 8.64 -0.28 5.86
C PRO A 136 9.06 0.76 6.89
N VAL A 137 9.24 0.34 8.15
CA VAL A 137 9.65 1.21 9.25
C VAL A 137 10.98 0.78 9.87
N SER A 138 11.34 -0.50 9.75
CA SER A 138 12.66 -0.98 10.11
C SER A 138 13.08 -2.16 9.25
N LEU A 139 14.39 -2.26 9.00
CA LEU A 139 15.04 -3.29 8.21
C LEU A 139 16.32 -3.68 8.94
N GLU A 140 16.42 -4.94 9.33
CA GLU A 140 17.61 -5.48 9.97
C GLU A 140 18.28 -6.51 9.05
N GLY A 141 19.56 -6.32 8.82
CA GLY A 141 20.39 -7.15 7.95
C GLY A 141 20.48 -6.61 6.51
N SER A 142 21.62 -6.87 5.87
CA SER A 142 21.90 -6.44 4.49
C SER A 142 20.92 -7.04 3.48
N VAL A 143 20.47 -8.25 3.75
CA VAL A 143 19.51 -8.97 2.91
C VAL A 143 18.15 -8.28 2.93
N ALA A 144 17.70 -7.79 4.10
CA ALA A 144 16.45 -7.08 4.23
C ALA A 144 16.42 -5.81 3.38
N LEU A 145 17.51 -5.05 3.34
CA LEU A 145 17.63 -3.87 2.48
C LEU A 145 17.52 -4.21 1.00
N ASN A 146 18.24 -5.25 0.56
CA ASN A 146 18.23 -5.68 -0.84
C ASN A 146 16.85 -6.23 -1.25
N VAL A 147 16.22 -6.99 -0.37
CA VAL A 147 14.87 -7.52 -0.62
C VAL A 147 13.86 -6.40 -0.79
N VAL A 148 13.86 -5.40 0.09
CA VAL A 148 12.92 -4.28 -0.02
C VAL A 148 13.16 -3.45 -1.29
N ALA A 149 14.41 -3.25 -1.69
CA ALA A 149 14.75 -2.56 -2.93
C ALA A 149 14.28 -3.31 -4.19
N GLY A 150 14.36 -4.64 -4.17
CA GLY A 150 13.96 -5.51 -5.29
C GLY A 150 12.56 -6.13 -5.15
N LEU A 151 11.80 -5.78 -4.11
CA LEU A 151 10.50 -6.38 -3.82
C LEU A 151 9.49 -6.06 -4.90
N SER A 152 9.09 -7.07 -5.66
CA SER A 152 8.07 -6.94 -6.70
C SER A 152 6.69 -7.37 -6.21
N GLN A 153 6.64 -8.37 -5.33
CA GLN A 153 5.39 -8.93 -4.82
C GLN A 153 5.58 -9.54 -3.44
N LEU A 154 4.65 -9.26 -2.54
CA LEU A 154 4.50 -9.91 -1.24
C LEU A 154 3.14 -10.60 -1.18
N LYS A 155 3.10 -11.83 -0.70
CA LYS A 155 1.87 -12.58 -0.44
C LYS A 155 1.81 -12.95 1.03
N LEU A 156 0.68 -12.65 1.68
CA LEU A 156 0.42 -13.00 3.08
C LEU A 156 -0.75 -13.99 3.19
N ARG A 157 -0.60 -14.98 4.06
CA ARG A 157 -1.63 -15.96 4.41
C ARG A 157 -1.74 -16.02 5.93
N PRO A 158 -2.96 -16.03 6.51
CA PRO A 158 -3.12 -16.19 7.94
C PRO A 158 -2.73 -17.61 8.36
N VAL A 159 -2.08 -17.72 9.51
CA VAL A 159 -1.80 -19.02 10.15
C VAL A 159 -3.01 -19.38 11.02
N PRO A 160 -3.60 -20.58 10.91
CA PRO A 160 -4.68 -21.02 11.78
C PRO A 160 -4.30 -20.85 13.25
N GLN A 161 -5.24 -20.36 14.06
CA GLN A 161 -5.10 -20.25 15.51
C GLN A 161 -5.43 -21.58 16.17
#